data_89934e97b1cd3a17c48d317909e96dc7
#
_entry.id   89934e97b1cd3a17c48d317909e96dc7
#
_cell.length_a   1.000
_cell.length_b   1.000
_cell.length_c   1.000
_cell.angle_alpha   90.00
_cell.angle_beta   90.00
_cell.angle_gamma   90.00
#
_symmetry.space_group_name_H-M   'P 1'
#
loop_
_entity.id
_entity.type
_entity.pdbx_description
1 polymer ?
#
loop_
_entity_poly.entity_id
_entity_poly.type
_entity_poly.pdbx_seq_one_letter_code
_entity_poly.pdbx_strand_id
1 'polypeptide(L)'
;GFSGCNRFMGSYTVDRDQLVLGQLAGTMMACPETAMAIEGAFKGSLAGTLRYAIVDDRLTLTPASGAPLVFDLEPKPVLEGVKWEVTGFNNGRQAVVSTVLGTKLTLSFKDGTLSGSSGCNTFQASYKAEENRIVVGPAMATRKMCPGKGVMEQERQFLAALETAVKWDISRGMLDMHRADGERVLTANVQGK
;
A
#
# COMPACT_ATOMS: atom_id res chain seq x y z
N GLY A 1 -9.09 -9.26 9.88
CA GLY A 1 -9.75 -9.53 8.61
C GLY A 1 -10.85 -8.54 8.28
N PHE A 2 -11.47 -8.73 7.11
CA PHE A 2 -12.63 -8.00 6.64
C PHE A 2 -13.68 -8.99 6.15
N SER A 3 -14.92 -8.82 6.56
CA SER A 3 -16.01 -9.80 6.35
C SER A 3 -17.10 -9.33 5.34
N GLY A 4 -16.77 -8.34 4.51
CA GLY A 4 -17.70 -7.76 3.53
C GLY A 4 -18.33 -6.44 3.99
N CYS A 5 -18.60 -6.28 5.28
CA CYS A 5 -19.07 -5.04 5.90
C CYS A 5 -18.11 -4.57 6.99
N ASN A 6 -17.83 -5.43 7.95
CA ASN A 6 -17.06 -5.09 9.14
C ASN A 6 -15.64 -5.67 9.12
N ARG A 7 -14.71 -4.99 9.80
CA ARG A 7 -13.41 -5.54 10.14
C ARG A 7 -13.55 -6.43 11.38
N PHE A 8 -12.74 -7.47 11.44
CA PHE A 8 -12.68 -8.34 12.60
C PHE A 8 -11.22 -8.66 12.94
N MET A 9 -10.99 -9.02 14.19
CA MET A 9 -9.74 -9.54 14.72
C MET A 9 -10.01 -10.64 15.73
N GLY A 10 -9.06 -11.52 15.94
CA GLY A 10 -9.15 -12.60 16.91
C GLY A 10 -7.81 -13.33 17.00
N SER A 11 -7.69 -14.17 18.03
CA SER A 11 -6.58 -15.12 18.16
C SER A 11 -6.89 -16.40 17.40
N TYR A 12 -5.87 -17.18 17.13
CA TYR A 12 -6.00 -18.53 16.60
C TYR A 12 -4.95 -19.45 17.22
N THR A 13 -5.26 -20.73 17.24
CA THR A 13 -4.30 -21.79 17.56
C THR A 13 -4.29 -22.81 16.43
N VAL A 14 -3.12 -23.39 16.20
CA VAL A 14 -2.92 -24.41 15.16
C VAL A 14 -2.35 -25.66 15.84
N ASP A 15 -2.97 -26.80 15.55
CA ASP A 15 -2.45 -28.11 15.91
C ASP A 15 -2.56 -29.03 14.70
N ARG A 16 -1.41 -29.39 14.13
CA ARG A 16 -1.28 -30.22 12.89
C ARG A 16 -2.04 -29.57 11.73
N ASP A 17 -3.14 -30.18 11.31
CA ASP A 17 -4.04 -29.70 10.23
C ASP A 17 -5.31 -29.00 10.75
N GLN A 18 -5.37 -28.75 12.04
CA GLN A 18 -6.50 -28.10 12.69
C GLN A 18 -6.20 -26.66 13.07
N LEU A 19 -7.14 -25.78 12.82
CA LEU A 19 -7.13 -24.39 13.19
C LEU A 19 -8.36 -24.08 14.04
N VAL A 20 -8.15 -23.51 15.22
CA VAL A 20 -9.21 -23.08 16.12
C VAL A 20 -9.12 -21.56 16.25
N LEU A 21 -10.17 -20.86 15.87
CA LEU A 21 -10.29 -19.43 16.07
C LEU A 21 -10.86 -19.12 17.45
N GLY A 22 -10.23 -18.18 18.15
CA GLY A 22 -10.77 -17.63 19.36
C GLY A 22 -11.95 -16.69 19.08
N GLN A 23 -12.41 -16.02 20.11
CA GLN A 23 -13.49 -15.06 19.99
C GLN A 23 -13.11 -13.92 19.02
N LEU A 24 -13.96 -13.69 18.01
CA LEU A 24 -13.77 -12.63 17.03
C LEU A 24 -14.42 -11.33 17.53
N ALA A 25 -13.60 -10.30 17.71
CA ALA A 25 -14.06 -8.93 17.93
C ALA A 25 -14.09 -8.17 16.60
N GLY A 26 -14.99 -7.23 16.43
CA GLY A 26 -15.09 -6.49 15.18
C GLY A 26 -15.80 -5.15 15.29
N THR A 27 -15.77 -4.37 14.19
CA THR A 27 -16.60 -3.17 14.06
C THR A 27 -18.07 -3.55 13.88
N MET A 28 -18.98 -2.61 14.15
CA MET A 28 -20.42 -2.81 14.09
C MET A 28 -21.06 -1.74 13.19
N MET A 29 -20.57 -1.62 11.94
CA MET A 29 -21.19 -0.73 10.96
C MET A 29 -22.44 -1.40 10.39
N ALA A 30 -23.47 -0.60 10.14
CA ALA A 30 -24.63 -1.03 9.38
C ALA A 30 -24.33 -0.90 7.88
N CYS A 31 -24.43 -2.00 7.15
CA CYS A 31 -24.27 -2.07 5.69
C CYS A 31 -25.57 -2.56 5.04
N PRO A 32 -25.69 -2.53 3.71
CA PRO A 32 -26.82 -3.14 3.01
C PRO A 32 -27.04 -4.60 3.45
N GLU A 33 -28.28 -5.03 3.46
CA GLU A 33 -28.72 -6.35 3.96
C GLU A 33 -27.91 -7.50 3.35
N THR A 34 -27.63 -7.43 2.06
CA THR A 34 -26.80 -8.44 1.35
C THR A 34 -25.39 -8.56 1.92
N ALA A 35 -24.73 -7.44 2.26
CA ALA A 35 -23.41 -7.45 2.85
C ALA A 35 -23.41 -8.00 4.29
N MET A 36 -24.48 -7.68 5.04
CA MET A 36 -24.67 -8.21 6.40
C MET A 36 -24.93 -9.72 6.39
N ALA A 37 -25.71 -10.21 5.42
CA ALA A 37 -25.95 -11.64 5.24
C ALA A 37 -24.67 -12.40 4.89
N ILE A 38 -23.83 -11.87 3.98
CA ILE A 38 -22.52 -12.44 3.63
C ILE A 38 -21.61 -12.46 4.87
N GLU A 39 -21.55 -11.38 5.61
CA GLU A 39 -20.77 -11.30 6.86
C GLU A 39 -21.19 -12.36 7.86
N GLY A 40 -22.52 -12.51 8.09
CA GLY A 40 -23.08 -13.50 9.00
C GLY A 40 -22.72 -14.93 8.59
N ALA A 41 -22.90 -15.26 7.32
CA ALA A 41 -22.54 -16.56 6.77
C ALA A 41 -21.03 -16.85 6.88
N PHE A 42 -20.20 -15.87 6.52
CA PHE A 42 -18.74 -15.99 6.61
C PHE A 42 -18.27 -16.20 8.05
N LYS A 43 -18.71 -15.36 8.99
CA LYS A 43 -18.36 -15.51 10.41
C LYS A 43 -18.86 -16.82 11.01
N GLY A 44 -20.07 -17.26 10.62
CA GLY A 44 -20.61 -18.55 11.01
C GLY A 44 -19.76 -19.73 10.54
N SER A 45 -19.20 -19.65 9.34
CA SER A 45 -18.31 -20.69 8.79
C SER A 45 -16.93 -20.73 9.47
N LEU A 46 -16.57 -19.69 10.20
CA LEU A 46 -15.31 -19.64 10.97
C LEU A 46 -15.47 -20.18 12.41
N ALA A 47 -16.64 -20.58 12.83
CA ALA A 47 -16.88 -21.07 14.17
C ALA A 47 -16.37 -22.49 14.37
N GLY A 48 -15.81 -22.78 15.57
CA GLY A 48 -15.34 -24.11 15.95
C GLY A 48 -13.96 -24.46 15.41
N THR A 49 -13.72 -25.76 15.30
CA THR A 49 -12.45 -26.29 14.75
C THR A 49 -12.57 -26.45 13.24
N LEU A 50 -11.65 -25.85 12.53
CA LEU A 50 -11.53 -25.93 11.08
C LEU A 50 -10.35 -26.82 10.70
N ARG A 51 -10.47 -27.63 9.66
CA ARG A 51 -9.29 -28.18 9.00
C ARG A 51 -8.71 -27.13 8.07
N TYR A 52 -7.40 -27.00 8.00
CA TYR A 52 -6.76 -26.13 7.05
C TYR A 52 -5.75 -26.85 6.18
N ALA A 53 -5.63 -26.41 4.95
CA ALA A 53 -4.59 -26.80 4.01
C ALA A 53 -4.08 -25.59 3.26
N ILE A 54 -2.77 -25.53 3.01
CA ILE A 54 -2.15 -24.50 2.16
C ILE A 54 -1.48 -25.24 1.01
N VAL A 55 -1.92 -24.92 -0.21
CA VAL A 55 -1.36 -25.48 -1.44
C VAL A 55 -1.21 -24.31 -2.42
N ASP A 56 -0.01 -24.09 -2.95
CA ASP A 56 0.27 -23.07 -3.97
C ASP A 56 -0.32 -21.69 -3.63
N ASP A 57 0.05 -21.11 -2.50
CA ASP A 57 -0.44 -19.79 -2.05
C ASP A 57 -1.96 -19.71 -1.81
N ARG A 58 -2.65 -20.83 -1.76
CA ARG A 58 -4.09 -20.92 -1.47
C ARG A 58 -4.33 -21.60 -0.13
N LEU A 59 -5.01 -20.88 0.77
CA LEU A 59 -5.48 -21.40 2.05
C LEU A 59 -6.92 -21.90 1.89
N THR A 60 -7.16 -23.15 2.22
CA THR A 60 -8.51 -23.72 2.33
C THR A 60 -8.81 -23.99 3.79
N LEU A 61 -9.91 -23.43 4.29
CA LEU A 61 -10.46 -23.73 5.61
C LEU A 61 -11.73 -24.57 5.44
N THR A 62 -11.74 -25.77 5.99
CA THR A 62 -12.86 -26.69 5.90
C THR A 62 -13.53 -26.80 7.28
N PRO A 63 -14.75 -26.24 7.45
CA PRO A 63 -15.52 -26.40 8.68
C PRO A 63 -16.06 -27.83 8.80
N ALA A 64 -16.46 -28.24 10.02
CA ALA A 64 -17.07 -29.55 10.26
C ALA A 64 -18.36 -29.77 9.45
N SER A 65 -19.08 -28.69 9.13
CA SER A 65 -20.27 -28.69 8.27
C SER A 65 -20.28 -27.44 7.39
N GLY A 66 -20.75 -27.58 6.16
CA GLY A 66 -20.83 -26.48 5.21
C GLY A 66 -19.74 -26.50 4.14
N ALA A 67 -19.71 -25.48 3.31
CA ALA A 67 -18.75 -25.33 2.22
C ALA A 67 -17.38 -24.87 2.74
N PRO A 68 -16.29 -25.32 2.11
CA PRO A 68 -14.97 -24.82 2.43
C PRO A 68 -14.84 -23.30 2.08
N LEU A 69 -14.08 -22.58 2.90
CA LEU A 69 -13.64 -21.23 2.62
C LEU A 69 -12.29 -21.28 1.94
N VAL A 70 -12.17 -20.63 0.81
CA VAL A 70 -10.94 -20.60 0.02
C VAL A 70 -10.41 -19.17 -0.03
N PHE A 71 -9.13 -19.01 0.28
CA PHE A 71 -8.43 -17.72 0.28
C PHE A 71 -7.20 -17.85 -0.61
N ASP A 72 -7.07 -16.95 -1.55
CA ASP A 72 -5.82 -16.82 -2.32
C ASP A 72 -4.90 -15.83 -1.60
N LEU A 73 -3.59 -16.10 -1.64
CA LEU A 73 -2.61 -15.14 -1.13
C LEU A 73 -2.72 -13.86 -1.94
N GLU A 74 -3.00 -12.75 -1.28
CA GLU A 74 -2.90 -11.44 -1.95
C GLU A 74 -1.43 -11.21 -2.34
N PRO A 75 -1.13 -10.98 -3.63
CA PRO A 75 0.23 -10.73 -4.06
C PRO A 75 0.84 -9.61 -3.22
N LYS A 76 2.05 -9.82 -2.71
CA LYS A 76 2.75 -8.73 -2.02
C LYS A 76 2.80 -7.53 -2.94
N PRO A 77 2.38 -6.36 -2.47
CA PRO A 77 2.45 -5.16 -3.28
C PRO A 77 3.91 -4.94 -3.69
N VAL A 78 4.12 -4.74 -4.98
CA VAL A 78 5.45 -4.53 -5.55
C VAL A 78 5.65 -3.06 -5.88
N LEU A 79 6.83 -2.56 -5.55
CA LEU A 79 7.23 -1.19 -5.85
C LEU A 79 7.59 -1.05 -7.33
N GLU A 80 8.25 -2.09 -7.88
CA GLU A 80 8.72 -2.15 -9.25
C GLU A 80 7.63 -2.51 -10.27
N GLY A 81 7.83 -2.10 -11.53
CA GLY A 81 6.91 -2.41 -12.63
C GLY A 81 5.60 -1.64 -12.61
N VAL A 82 5.40 -0.77 -11.63
CA VAL A 82 4.23 0.08 -11.47
C VAL A 82 4.63 1.53 -11.72
N LYS A 83 3.79 2.28 -12.41
CA LYS A 83 3.89 3.74 -12.50
C LYS A 83 3.04 4.36 -11.41
N TRP A 84 3.65 5.24 -10.62
CA TRP A 84 3.04 5.93 -9.51
C TRP A 84 2.81 7.39 -9.85
N GLU A 85 1.63 7.91 -9.58
CA GLU A 85 1.32 9.34 -9.64
C GLU A 85 1.29 9.90 -8.23
N VAL A 86 2.20 10.82 -7.92
CA VAL A 86 2.32 11.44 -6.60
C VAL A 86 1.19 12.43 -6.40
N THR A 87 0.43 12.24 -5.33
CA THR A 87 -0.70 13.10 -4.95
C THR A 87 -0.35 14.10 -3.86
N GLY A 88 0.70 13.80 -3.08
CA GLY A 88 1.20 14.68 -2.04
C GLY A 88 2.65 14.37 -1.69
N PHE A 89 3.39 15.38 -1.26
CA PHE A 89 4.78 15.23 -0.83
C PHE A 89 5.12 16.22 0.29
N ASN A 90 6.14 15.88 1.09
CA ASN A 90 6.62 16.76 2.17
C ASN A 90 7.41 17.94 1.60
N ASN A 91 7.00 19.15 1.92
CA ASN A 91 7.62 20.38 1.43
C ASN A 91 8.87 20.82 2.23
N GLY A 92 9.35 19.98 3.16
CA GLY A 92 10.47 20.30 4.05
C GLY A 92 10.11 21.22 5.22
N ARG A 93 8.83 21.60 5.37
CA ARG A 93 8.30 22.46 6.45
C ARG A 93 7.29 21.72 7.33
N GLN A 94 7.51 20.41 7.53
CA GLN A 94 6.64 19.52 8.32
C GLN A 94 5.20 19.42 7.79
N ALA A 95 5.01 19.61 6.49
CA ALA A 95 3.69 19.52 5.88
C ALA A 95 3.75 18.69 4.59
N VAL A 96 2.78 17.80 4.44
CA VAL A 96 2.49 17.16 3.15
C VAL A 96 1.57 18.10 2.38
N VAL A 97 2.01 18.52 1.20
CA VAL A 97 1.28 19.42 0.32
C VAL A 97 0.86 18.70 -0.95
N SER A 98 -0.24 19.12 -1.54
CA SER A 98 -0.67 18.64 -2.86
C SER A 98 0.24 19.16 -3.96
N THR A 99 0.24 18.49 -5.10
CA THR A 99 0.97 18.93 -6.29
C THR A 99 0.38 20.22 -6.86
N VAL A 100 1.21 21.05 -7.49
CA VAL A 100 0.77 22.28 -8.16
C VAL A 100 -0.20 21.93 -9.29
N LEU A 101 -1.31 22.61 -9.36
CA LEU A 101 -2.34 22.38 -10.36
C LEU A 101 -1.78 22.44 -11.78
N GLY A 102 -2.13 21.46 -12.60
CA GLY A 102 -1.63 21.34 -13.97
C GLY A 102 -0.25 20.67 -14.09
N THR A 103 0.38 20.24 -12.98
CA THR A 103 1.59 19.43 -12.99
C THR A 103 1.30 17.97 -12.63
N LYS A 104 2.15 17.06 -13.14
CA LYS A 104 2.12 15.63 -12.74
C LYS A 104 3.50 15.22 -12.26
N LEU A 105 3.55 14.76 -11.01
CA LEU A 105 4.72 14.12 -10.43
C LEU A 105 4.54 12.62 -10.54
N THR A 106 5.54 11.93 -11.07
CA THR A 106 5.46 10.48 -11.27
C THR A 106 6.72 9.78 -10.79
N LEU A 107 6.58 8.51 -10.39
CA LEU A 107 7.67 7.63 -10.00
C LEU A 107 7.55 6.30 -10.76
N SER A 108 8.67 5.77 -11.15
CA SER A 108 8.82 4.42 -11.70
C SER A 108 10.10 3.80 -11.15
N PHE A 109 9.96 2.66 -10.52
CA PHE A 109 11.08 1.89 -9.93
C PHE A 109 11.37 0.71 -10.85
N LYS A 110 12.61 0.59 -11.29
CA LYS A 110 13.04 -0.50 -12.16
C LYS A 110 14.54 -0.72 -12.05
N ASP A 111 14.96 -1.96 -11.80
CA ASP A 111 16.36 -2.41 -11.84
C ASP A 111 17.32 -1.47 -11.08
N GLY A 112 16.95 -1.06 -9.85
CA GLY A 112 17.76 -0.17 -9.01
C GLY A 112 17.75 1.31 -9.46
N THR A 113 16.96 1.67 -10.48
CA THR A 113 16.78 3.03 -10.96
C THR A 113 15.38 3.53 -10.68
N LEU A 114 15.28 4.64 -9.94
CA LEU A 114 14.07 5.41 -9.76
C LEU A 114 14.06 6.53 -10.79
N SER A 115 13.01 6.63 -11.57
CA SER A 115 12.83 7.67 -12.59
C SER A 115 11.43 8.25 -12.55
N GLY A 116 11.25 9.45 -13.10
CA GLY A 116 9.93 10.06 -13.15
C GLY A 116 9.94 11.51 -13.61
N SER A 117 8.81 12.16 -13.34
CA SER A 117 8.61 13.60 -13.55
C SER A 117 8.47 14.32 -12.21
N SER A 118 9.13 15.44 -12.07
CA SER A 118 9.02 16.34 -10.92
C SER A 118 8.03 17.50 -11.16
N GLY A 119 7.24 17.40 -12.23
CA GLY A 119 6.25 18.40 -12.63
C GLY A 119 6.70 19.29 -13.79
N CYS A 120 7.97 19.65 -13.84
CA CYS A 120 8.61 20.36 -14.94
C CYS A 120 9.64 19.51 -15.64
N ASN A 121 10.53 18.93 -14.88
CA ASN A 121 11.66 18.14 -15.36
C ASN A 121 11.44 16.64 -15.16
N THR A 122 12.15 15.84 -15.95
CA THR A 122 12.34 14.42 -15.67
C THR A 122 13.56 14.24 -14.80
N PHE A 123 13.54 13.25 -13.93
CA PHE A 123 14.64 12.94 -13.04
C PHE A 123 14.97 11.45 -13.02
N GLN A 124 16.16 11.13 -12.56
CA GLN A 124 16.62 9.78 -12.25
C GLN A 124 17.42 9.81 -10.95
N ALA A 125 17.30 8.74 -10.16
CA ALA A 125 18.09 8.48 -8.97
C ALA A 125 18.35 6.99 -8.86
N SER A 126 19.42 6.59 -8.19
CA SER A 126 19.56 5.19 -7.78
C SER A 126 18.63 4.90 -6.60
N TYR A 127 18.18 3.66 -6.46
CA TYR A 127 17.54 3.22 -5.24
C TYR A 127 17.93 1.77 -4.91
N LYS A 128 17.79 1.43 -3.62
CA LYS A 128 17.81 0.05 -3.13
C LYS A 128 16.60 -0.13 -2.23
N ALA A 129 15.84 -1.20 -2.47
CA ALA A 129 14.68 -1.53 -1.65
C ALA A 129 14.80 -2.97 -1.16
N GLU A 130 14.63 -3.20 0.14
CA GLU A 130 14.61 -4.50 0.79
C GLU A 130 13.42 -4.54 1.75
N GLU A 131 12.52 -5.49 1.57
CA GLU A 131 11.26 -5.57 2.31
C GLU A 131 10.50 -4.23 2.26
N ASN A 132 10.38 -3.54 3.38
CA ASN A 132 9.73 -2.23 3.51
C ASN A 132 10.72 -1.06 3.68
N ARG A 133 12.02 -1.32 3.52
CA ARG A 133 13.07 -0.29 3.58
C ARG A 133 13.43 0.17 2.18
N ILE A 134 13.83 1.43 2.08
CA ILE A 134 14.32 2.01 0.84
C ILE A 134 15.43 3.01 1.14
N VAL A 135 16.40 3.07 0.24
CA VAL A 135 17.40 4.13 0.19
C VAL A 135 17.36 4.71 -1.21
N VAL A 136 17.16 6.01 -1.31
CA VAL A 136 17.16 6.76 -2.57
C VAL A 136 18.42 7.62 -2.61
N GLY A 137 19.19 7.48 -3.66
CA GLY A 137 20.39 8.29 -3.91
C GLY A 137 20.02 9.68 -4.44
N PRO A 138 21.04 10.55 -4.62
CA PRO A 138 20.84 11.88 -5.16
C PRO A 138 20.14 11.86 -6.53
N ALA A 139 19.14 12.71 -6.68
CA ALA A 139 18.37 12.80 -7.91
C ALA A 139 19.04 13.74 -8.92
N MET A 140 19.23 13.24 -10.14
CA MET A 140 19.65 14.04 -11.29
C MET A 140 18.45 14.39 -12.14
N ALA A 141 18.24 15.67 -12.41
CA ALA A 141 17.11 16.15 -13.21
C ALA A 141 17.55 16.97 -14.42
N THR A 142 16.71 17.00 -15.46
CA THR A 142 16.86 17.96 -16.55
C THR A 142 16.67 19.39 -15.99
N ARG A 143 17.14 20.40 -16.72
CA ARG A 143 17.17 21.81 -16.24
C ARG A 143 16.31 22.72 -17.12
N LYS A 144 15.09 22.30 -17.42
CA LYS A 144 14.12 23.19 -18.06
C LYS A 144 13.61 24.21 -17.05
N MET A 145 13.34 25.42 -17.50
CA MET A 145 12.67 26.45 -16.72
C MET A 145 11.20 26.46 -17.10
N CYS A 146 10.34 26.14 -16.15
CA CYS A 146 8.89 26.17 -16.35
C CYS A 146 8.29 27.44 -15.74
N PRO A 147 7.48 28.20 -16.50
CA PRO A 147 7.00 29.52 -16.08
C PRO A 147 5.86 29.48 -15.03
N GLY A 148 5.33 28.29 -14.72
CA GLY A 148 4.23 28.13 -13.76
C GLY A 148 4.63 28.54 -12.34
N LYS A 149 3.78 29.33 -11.66
CA LYS A 149 4.01 29.75 -10.28
C LYS A 149 4.16 28.54 -9.36
N GLY A 150 5.28 28.45 -8.65
CA GLY A 150 5.54 27.39 -7.69
C GLY A 150 6.07 26.07 -8.29
N VAL A 151 6.11 25.90 -9.63
CA VAL A 151 6.51 24.64 -10.27
C VAL A 151 7.97 24.31 -9.99
N MET A 152 8.88 25.25 -10.12
CA MET A 152 10.31 25.06 -9.85
C MET A 152 10.59 24.84 -8.36
N GLU A 153 9.83 25.51 -7.49
CA GLU A 153 9.92 25.29 -6.03
C GLU A 153 9.39 23.92 -5.66
N GLN A 154 8.28 23.47 -6.23
CA GLN A 154 7.75 22.11 -6.08
C GLN A 154 8.79 21.05 -6.45
N GLU A 155 9.43 21.21 -7.61
CA GLU A 155 10.47 20.28 -8.08
C GLU A 155 11.60 20.15 -7.05
N ARG A 156 12.13 21.30 -6.62
CA ARG A 156 13.22 21.33 -5.63
C ARG A 156 12.83 20.64 -4.33
N GLN A 157 11.64 20.94 -3.80
CA GLN A 157 11.13 20.38 -2.56
C GLN A 157 10.85 18.88 -2.70
N PHE A 158 10.22 18.47 -3.80
CA PHE A 158 9.91 17.07 -4.06
C PHE A 158 11.16 16.20 -4.17
N LEU A 159 12.16 16.61 -4.95
CA LEU A 159 13.40 15.85 -5.10
C LEU A 159 14.16 15.77 -3.77
N ALA A 160 14.22 16.86 -3.01
CA ALA A 160 14.82 16.87 -1.68
C ALA A 160 14.08 15.95 -0.70
N ALA A 161 12.74 15.93 -0.73
CA ALA A 161 11.96 15.04 0.11
C ALA A 161 12.23 13.57 -0.25
N LEU A 162 12.29 13.25 -1.54
CA LEU A 162 12.48 11.89 -2.04
C LEU A 162 13.77 11.23 -1.51
N GLU A 163 14.86 12.00 -1.41
CA GLU A 163 16.14 11.54 -0.89
C GLU A 163 16.11 11.22 0.62
N THR A 164 15.09 11.67 1.34
CA THR A 164 14.92 11.41 2.79
C THR A 164 14.15 10.12 3.08
N ALA A 165 13.66 9.43 2.06
CA ALA A 165 12.87 8.23 2.24
C ALA A 165 13.71 7.06 2.77
N VAL A 166 13.23 6.40 3.83
CA VAL A 166 13.88 5.21 4.40
C VAL A 166 12.94 4.02 4.55
N LYS A 167 11.63 4.24 4.46
CA LYS A 167 10.61 3.20 4.49
C LYS A 167 9.55 3.45 3.43
N TRP A 168 8.93 2.37 2.97
CA TRP A 168 7.78 2.43 2.09
C TRP A 168 6.77 1.36 2.46
N ASP A 169 5.52 1.61 2.17
CA ASP A 169 4.46 0.63 2.18
C ASP A 169 3.46 0.90 1.05
N ILE A 170 2.78 -0.16 0.63
CA ILE A 170 1.70 -0.06 -0.34
C ILE A 170 0.45 -0.66 0.29
N SER A 171 -0.59 0.13 0.37
CA SER A 171 -1.90 -0.27 0.89
C SER A 171 -3.00 0.22 -0.02
N ARG A 172 -3.87 -0.69 -0.46
CA ARG A 172 -5.02 -0.38 -1.34
C ARG A 172 -4.63 0.35 -2.65
N GLY A 173 -3.48 0.02 -3.22
CA GLY A 173 -2.98 0.66 -4.44
C GLY A 173 -2.39 2.05 -4.24
N MET A 174 -2.14 2.44 -3.01
CA MET A 174 -1.49 3.69 -2.63
C MET A 174 -0.11 3.39 -2.04
N LEU A 175 0.91 4.03 -2.58
CA LEU A 175 2.28 4.01 -2.07
C LEU A 175 2.45 5.16 -1.08
N ASP A 176 2.88 4.85 0.12
CA ASP A 176 3.36 5.81 1.11
C ASP A 176 4.86 5.61 1.36
N MET A 177 5.62 6.68 1.39
CA MET A 177 7.04 6.67 1.75
C MET A 177 7.27 7.53 2.99
N HIS A 178 8.19 7.10 3.86
CA HIS A 178 8.42 7.72 5.17
C HIS A 178 9.90 7.95 5.44
N ARG A 179 10.18 9.00 6.22
CA ARG A 179 11.50 9.29 6.79
C ARG A 179 11.78 8.42 8.03
N ALA A 180 13.01 8.53 8.53
CA ALA A 180 13.45 7.81 9.74
C ALA A 180 12.66 8.19 11.01
N ASP A 181 12.18 9.43 11.09
CA ASP A 181 11.34 9.94 12.19
C ASP A 181 9.86 9.53 12.08
N GLY A 182 9.48 8.79 11.01
CA GLY A 182 8.12 8.35 10.75
C GLY A 182 7.27 9.36 9.97
N GLU A 183 7.78 10.56 9.71
CA GLU A 183 7.09 11.55 8.89
C GLU A 183 6.94 11.08 7.44
N ARG A 184 5.80 11.40 6.83
CA ARG A 184 5.54 11.05 5.44
C ARG A 184 6.39 11.89 4.49
N VAL A 185 7.09 11.23 3.59
CA VAL A 185 7.83 11.83 2.48
C VAL A 185 6.90 12.16 1.32
N LEU A 186 6.12 11.18 0.90
CA LEU A 186 5.14 11.33 -0.17
C LEU A 186 4.04 10.27 -0.08
N THR A 187 2.96 10.52 -0.82
CA THR A 187 1.92 9.55 -1.12
C THR A 187 1.66 9.55 -2.63
N ALA A 188 1.43 8.37 -3.20
CA ALA A 188 1.21 8.20 -4.63
C ALA A 188 0.20 7.10 -4.92
N ASN A 189 -0.57 7.24 -5.98
CA ASN A 189 -1.49 6.23 -6.47
C ASN A 189 -0.93 5.53 -7.70
N VAL A 190 -1.39 4.32 -7.97
CA VAL A 190 -1.10 3.64 -9.25
C VAL A 190 -1.64 4.52 -10.39
N GLN A 191 -0.78 4.87 -11.34
CA GLN A 191 -1.18 5.65 -12.51
C GLN A 191 -2.08 4.80 -13.42
N GLY A 192 -3.27 5.29 -13.75
CA GLY A 192 -4.13 4.68 -14.78
C GLY A 192 -5.13 3.63 -14.29
N LYS A 193 -5.59 3.72 -13.02
CA LYS A 193 -6.84 3.07 -12.60
C LYS A 193 -7.95 4.09 -12.40
#